data_4054086ce00bf69f5780364e47f63e04
#
_entry.id   4054086ce00bf69f5780364e47f63e04
#
_cell.length_a   1.000
_cell.length_b   1.000
_cell.length_c   1.000
_cell.angle_alpha   90.00
_cell.angle_beta   90.00
_cell.angle_gamma   90.00
#
_symmetry.space_group_name_H-M   'P 1'
#
loop_
_entity.id
_entity.type
_entity.pdbx_description
1 polymer ?
#
loop_
_entity_poly.entity_id
_entity_poly.type
_entity_poly.pdbx_seq_one_letter_code
_entity_poly.pdbx_strand_id
1 'polypeptide(L)'
;IVGLCGGFITEHLLRPLYGKPMLYQLLLTMGIGYVIQDMFVMFWGSNIVTMKAPSYLNFRVKMLGMKFPAYYLFLIAVSFVICIIMLFVFKKTKIGMTFRAIITNRDMVSCMGVNVKKLNTIMMMVGIGLSALAGALNLCITGTTTTAEPTVTSTAMCILIIGGIAEIKGAFVASLLVGFATTFGAMYLPQYYSLLPSILMVIVLLIKPEGLCGKRERN
;
A
#
# COMPACT_ATOMS: atom_id res chain seq x y z
N ILE A 1 0.78 10.89 -13.54
CA ILE A 1 0.31 12.25 -13.22
C ILE A 1 -0.09 12.33 -11.75
N VAL A 2 -1.03 11.49 -11.26
CA VAL A 2 -1.53 11.50 -9.87
C VAL A 2 -0.38 11.34 -8.85
N GLY A 3 0.56 10.41 -9.09
CA GLY A 3 1.72 10.20 -8.22
C GLY A 3 2.65 11.41 -8.13
N LEU A 4 2.86 12.13 -9.24
CA LEU A 4 3.69 13.33 -9.27
C LEU A 4 3.02 14.51 -8.56
N CYS A 5 1.77 14.79 -8.92
CA CYS A 5 1.02 15.90 -8.31
C CYS A 5 0.73 15.63 -6.82
N GLY A 6 0.23 14.44 -6.49
CA GLY A 6 -0.08 14.06 -5.12
C GLY A 6 1.16 14.02 -4.23
N GLY A 7 2.26 13.45 -4.72
CA GLY A 7 3.52 13.42 -3.98
C GLY A 7 4.11 14.81 -3.72
N PHE A 8 4.03 15.70 -4.71
CA PHE A 8 4.49 17.07 -4.55
C PHE A 8 3.65 17.87 -3.55
N ILE A 9 2.33 17.77 -3.65
CA ILE A 9 1.40 18.44 -2.72
C ILE A 9 1.60 17.92 -1.30
N THR A 10 1.64 16.60 -1.12
CA THR A 10 1.78 15.99 0.20
C THR A 10 3.11 16.35 0.84
N GLU A 11 4.21 16.36 0.06
CA GLU A 11 5.51 16.79 0.60
C GLU A 11 5.53 18.25 0.98
N HIS A 12 4.97 19.13 0.14
CA HIS A 12 4.93 20.55 0.45
C HIS A 12 4.17 20.83 1.76
N LEU A 13 3.08 20.09 2.01
CA LEU A 13 2.30 20.15 3.24
C LEU A 13 3.03 19.52 4.45
N LEU A 14 3.80 18.45 4.24
CA LEU A 14 4.55 17.77 5.31
C LEU A 14 5.88 18.48 5.64
N ARG A 15 6.41 19.28 4.72
CA ARG A 15 7.71 19.96 4.88
C ARG A 15 7.87 20.75 6.17
N PRO A 16 6.87 21.55 6.62
CA PRO A 16 6.98 22.29 7.88
C PRO A 16 6.94 21.39 9.12
N LEU A 17 6.52 20.13 8.99
CA LEU A 17 6.46 19.16 10.09
C LEU A 17 7.71 18.27 10.19
N TYR A 18 8.66 18.39 9.26
CA TYR A 18 9.95 17.71 9.38
C TYR A 18 10.71 18.24 10.60
N GLY A 19 10.94 17.35 11.58
CA GLY A 19 11.56 17.71 12.87
C GLY A 19 10.58 17.77 14.04
N LYS A 20 9.26 17.67 13.80
CA LYS A 20 8.25 17.52 14.84
C LYS A 20 7.99 16.03 15.14
N PRO A 21 7.42 15.69 16.32
CA PRO A 21 7.07 14.33 16.67
C PRO A 21 6.20 13.66 15.59
N MET A 22 6.39 12.35 15.40
CA MET A 22 5.71 11.53 14.38
C MET A 22 4.17 11.67 14.43
N LEU A 23 3.60 11.91 15.60
CA LEU A 23 2.16 12.10 15.80
C LEU A 23 1.60 13.27 14.99
N TYR A 24 2.34 14.39 14.90
CA TYR A 24 1.88 15.54 14.10
C TYR A 24 1.82 15.24 12.62
N GLN A 25 2.76 14.43 12.11
CA GLN A 25 2.77 14.01 10.72
C GLN A 25 1.60 13.07 10.42
N LEU A 26 1.30 12.13 11.32
CA LEU A 26 0.15 11.23 11.21
C LEU A 26 -1.19 12.00 11.23
N LEU A 27 -1.34 12.93 12.16
CA LEU A 27 -2.57 13.75 12.26
C LEU A 27 -2.78 14.60 11.00
N LEU A 28 -1.72 15.22 10.48
CA LEU A 28 -1.82 16.02 9.26
C LEU A 28 -2.21 15.16 8.05
N THR A 29 -1.56 14.01 7.86
CA THR A 29 -1.88 13.13 6.72
C THR A 29 -3.29 12.59 6.79
N MET A 30 -3.77 12.19 7.99
CA MET A 30 -5.16 11.78 8.18
C MET A 30 -6.13 12.94 7.92
N GLY A 31 -5.84 14.14 8.45
CA GLY A 31 -6.70 15.31 8.23
C GLY A 31 -6.82 15.67 6.75
N ILE A 32 -5.71 15.64 5.99
CA ILE A 32 -5.73 15.87 4.54
C ILE A 32 -6.55 14.77 3.84
N GLY A 33 -6.39 13.50 4.25
CA GLY A 33 -7.15 12.38 3.70
C GLY A 33 -8.66 12.61 3.84
N TYR A 34 -9.14 12.96 5.03
CA TYR A 34 -10.56 13.26 5.27
C TYR A 34 -11.07 14.46 4.47
N VAL A 35 -10.29 15.55 4.38
CA VAL A 35 -10.67 16.72 3.56
C VAL A 35 -10.81 16.32 2.09
N ILE A 36 -9.86 15.55 1.55
CA ILE A 36 -9.92 15.08 0.17
C ILE A 36 -11.13 14.15 -0.02
N GLN A 37 -11.39 13.24 0.93
CA GLN A 37 -12.54 12.34 0.89
C GLN A 37 -13.85 13.12 0.85
N ASP A 38 -14.04 14.12 1.74
CA ASP A 38 -15.23 14.93 1.80
C ASP A 38 -15.44 15.78 0.54
N MET A 39 -14.35 16.30 -0.04
CA MET A 39 -14.42 16.97 -1.33
C MET A 39 -14.91 16.02 -2.43
N PHE A 40 -14.43 14.77 -2.47
CA PHE A 40 -14.92 13.78 -3.44
C PHE A 40 -16.40 13.45 -3.21
N VAL A 41 -16.85 13.29 -1.97
CA VAL A 41 -18.26 13.05 -1.63
C VAL A 41 -19.13 14.23 -2.09
N MET A 42 -18.64 15.46 -1.90
CA MET A 42 -19.38 16.68 -2.28
C MET A 42 -19.54 16.81 -3.81
N PHE A 43 -18.53 16.46 -4.59
CA PHE A 43 -18.54 16.60 -6.06
C PHE A 43 -19.17 15.41 -6.79
N TRP A 44 -18.92 14.18 -6.33
CA TRP A 44 -19.35 12.93 -7.00
C TRP A 44 -20.41 12.16 -6.24
N GLY A 45 -20.70 12.54 -5.01
CA GLY A 45 -21.65 11.81 -4.15
C GLY A 45 -21.07 10.52 -3.57
N SER A 46 -21.90 9.77 -2.86
CA SER A 46 -21.52 8.51 -2.19
C SER A 46 -21.87 7.25 -3.02
N ASN A 47 -22.11 7.39 -4.31
CA ASN A 47 -22.52 6.29 -5.17
C ASN A 47 -21.33 5.34 -5.46
N ILE A 48 -21.65 4.05 -5.62
CA ILE A 48 -20.66 3.06 -6.05
C ILE A 48 -20.31 3.32 -7.51
N VAL A 49 -19.05 3.64 -7.76
CA VAL A 49 -18.52 3.78 -9.13
C VAL A 49 -17.88 2.46 -9.52
N THR A 50 -18.40 1.85 -10.59
CA THR A 50 -17.81 0.65 -11.19
C THR A 50 -17.39 0.92 -12.61
N MET A 51 -16.23 0.47 -13.00
CA MET A 51 -15.78 0.50 -14.39
C MET A 51 -15.79 -0.90 -14.99
N LYS A 52 -16.30 -1.02 -16.21
CA LYS A 52 -16.21 -2.28 -16.95
C LYS A 52 -14.75 -2.51 -17.36
N ALA A 53 -14.30 -3.75 -17.22
CA ALA A 53 -12.97 -4.15 -17.69
C ALA A 53 -12.82 -3.82 -19.19
N PRO A 54 -11.62 -3.43 -19.65
CA PRO A 54 -11.34 -3.14 -21.05
C PRO A 54 -11.77 -4.29 -21.95
N SER A 55 -12.36 -3.98 -23.09
CA SER A 55 -12.92 -4.98 -24.03
C SER A 55 -11.92 -6.06 -24.45
N TYR A 56 -10.62 -5.73 -24.48
CA TYR A 56 -9.54 -6.65 -24.81
C TYR A 56 -9.31 -7.75 -23.75
N LEU A 57 -9.76 -7.57 -22.50
CA LEU A 57 -9.58 -8.50 -21.38
C LEU A 57 -10.92 -9.16 -20.97
N ASN A 58 -11.97 -8.97 -21.76
CA ASN A 58 -13.31 -9.46 -21.46
C ASN A 58 -13.54 -10.91 -21.92
N PHE A 59 -12.49 -11.63 -22.35
CA PHE A 59 -12.61 -13.05 -22.70
C PHE A 59 -12.45 -13.93 -21.47
N ARG A 60 -13.18 -15.04 -21.46
CA ARG A 60 -13.13 -16.02 -20.39
C ARG A 60 -12.12 -17.10 -20.72
N VAL A 61 -11.10 -17.25 -19.89
CA VAL A 61 -10.14 -18.34 -20.02
C VAL A 61 -10.69 -19.56 -19.29
N LYS A 62 -10.77 -20.70 -19.97
CA LYS A 62 -11.08 -21.98 -19.33
C LYS A 62 -9.80 -22.53 -18.71
N MET A 63 -9.68 -22.46 -17.40
CA MET A 63 -8.65 -23.18 -16.64
C MET A 63 -9.32 -24.16 -15.68
N LEU A 64 -8.85 -25.39 -15.63
CA LEU A 64 -9.38 -26.45 -14.75
C LEU A 64 -10.92 -26.63 -14.80
N GLY A 65 -11.54 -26.47 -15.97
CA GLY A 65 -12.99 -26.65 -16.12
C GLY A 65 -13.86 -25.45 -15.69
N MET A 66 -13.28 -24.43 -15.09
CA MET A 66 -13.97 -23.20 -14.69
C MET A 66 -13.65 -22.04 -15.64
N LYS A 67 -14.63 -21.16 -15.85
CA LYS A 67 -14.48 -19.97 -16.70
C LYS A 67 -14.06 -18.78 -15.83
N PHE A 68 -12.77 -18.47 -15.80
CA PHE A 68 -12.25 -17.30 -15.10
C PHE A 68 -12.19 -16.07 -16.03
N PRO A 69 -12.58 -14.88 -15.55
CA PRO A 69 -12.35 -13.63 -16.28
C PRO A 69 -10.84 -13.42 -16.45
N ALA A 70 -10.37 -13.17 -17.67
CA ALA A 70 -8.95 -12.96 -17.96
C ALA A 70 -8.35 -11.79 -17.16
N TYR A 71 -9.18 -10.85 -16.75
CA TYR A 71 -8.79 -9.69 -15.96
C TYR A 71 -8.12 -10.06 -14.62
N TYR A 72 -8.58 -11.12 -13.92
CA TYR A 72 -7.95 -11.56 -12.67
C TYR A 72 -6.52 -12.08 -12.90
N LEU A 73 -6.29 -12.84 -13.99
CA LEU A 73 -4.96 -13.30 -14.35
C LEU A 73 -4.02 -12.13 -14.70
N PHE A 74 -4.55 -11.15 -15.41
CA PHE A 74 -3.83 -9.91 -15.71
C PHE A 74 -3.41 -9.17 -14.43
N LEU A 75 -4.30 -9.03 -13.45
CA LEU A 75 -3.98 -8.40 -12.17
C LEU A 75 -2.90 -9.14 -11.39
N ILE A 76 -2.97 -10.46 -11.34
CA ILE A 76 -1.95 -11.28 -10.69
C ILE A 76 -0.59 -11.06 -11.37
N ALA A 77 -0.55 -11.09 -12.70
CA ALA A 77 0.67 -10.86 -13.46
C ALA A 77 1.24 -9.46 -13.21
N VAL A 78 0.42 -8.41 -13.28
CA VAL A 78 0.83 -7.02 -13.02
C VAL A 78 1.34 -6.85 -11.60
N SER A 79 0.64 -7.38 -10.59
CA SER A 79 1.07 -7.31 -9.20
C SER A 79 2.42 -7.99 -8.98
N PHE A 80 2.62 -9.14 -9.61
CA PHE A 80 3.89 -9.88 -9.52
C PHE A 80 5.04 -9.11 -10.18
N VAL A 81 4.80 -8.53 -11.36
CA VAL A 81 5.78 -7.69 -12.08
C VAL A 81 6.16 -6.46 -11.24
N ILE A 82 5.18 -5.75 -10.71
CA ILE A 82 5.42 -4.58 -9.84
C ILE A 82 6.24 -4.98 -8.62
N CYS A 83 5.91 -6.11 -7.97
CA CYS A 83 6.65 -6.62 -6.83
C CYS A 83 8.12 -6.90 -7.18
N ILE A 84 8.38 -7.59 -8.31
CA ILE A 84 9.74 -7.89 -8.76
C ILE A 84 10.51 -6.60 -9.05
N ILE A 85 9.90 -5.64 -9.76
CA ILE A 85 10.52 -4.35 -10.06
C ILE A 85 10.89 -3.63 -8.76
N MET A 86 9.97 -3.56 -7.80
CA MET A 86 10.22 -2.92 -6.50
C MET A 86 11.33 -3.61 -5.73
N LEU A 87 11.33 -4.93 -5.66
CA LEU A 87 12.40 -5.70 -5.02
C LEU A 87 13.76 -5.44 -5.69
N PHE A 88 13.80 -5.36 -7.02
CA PHE A 88 15.01 -5.07 -7.78
C PHE A 88 15.51 -3.64 -7.50
N VAL A 89 14.62 -2.65 -7.58
CA VAL A 89 14.95 -1.23 -7.33
C VAL A 89 15.50 -1.06 -5.91
N PHE A 90 14.83 -1.60 -4.90
CA PHE A 90 15.26 -1.45 -3.51
C PHE A 90 16.52 -2.24 -3.16
N LYS A 91 16.79 -3.39 -3.82
CA LYS A 91 17.96 -4.20 -3.51
C LYS A 91 19.21 -3.82 -4.30
N LYS A 92 19.05 -3.48 -5.59
CA LYS A 92 20.18 -3.33 -6.51
C LYS A 92 20.50 -1.88 -6.89
N THR A 93 19.60 -0.91 -6.63
CA THR A 93 19.88 0.47 -7.01
C THR A 93 20.48 1.26 -5.85
N LYS A 94 21.31 2.27 -6.20
CA LYS A 94 21.88 3.21 -5.23
C LYS A 94 20.80 3.93 -4.42
N ILE A 95 19.67 4.26 -5.08
CA ILE A 95 18.53 4.93 -4.44
C ILE A 95 17.95 4.04 -3.33
N GLY A 96 17.72 2.76 -3.60
CA GLY A 96 17.21 1.82 -2.60
C GLY A 96 18.18 1.59 -1.43
N MET A 97 19.49 1.55 -1.69
CA MET A 97 20.49 1.44 -0.62
C MET A 97 20.49 2.68 0.27
N THR A 98 20.49 3.86 -0.34
CA THR A 98 20.48 5.14 0.40
C THR A 98 19.17 5.29 1.20
N PHE A 99 18.04 4.88 0.63
CA PHE A 99 16.75 4.94 1.35
C PHE A 99 16.74 4.03 2.59
N ARG A 100 17.27 2.82 2.50
CA ARG A 100 17.42 1.94 3.68
C ARG A 100 18.35 2.51 4.72
N ALA A 101 19.45 3.16 4.30
CA ALA A 101 20.36 3.86 5.21
C ALA A 101 19.65 5.01 5.94
N ILE A 102 18.77 5.77 5.27
CA ILE A 102 17.99 6.86 5.89
C ILE A 102 17.03 6.32 6.96
N ILE A 103 16.40 5.17 6.72
CA ILE A 103 15.51 4.56 7.71
C ILE A 103 16.27 4.15 8.98
N THR A 104 17.51 3.66 8.81
CA THR A 104 18.35 3.23 9.94
C THR A 104 18.94 4.43 10.69
N ASN A 105 19.51 5.41 10.00
CA ASN A 105 20.08 6.60 10.64
C ASN A 105 20.09 7.80 9.68
N ARG A 106 19.09 8.65 9.86
CA ARG A 106 18.85 9.82 9.01
C ARG A 106 19.97 10.85 9.10
N ASP A 107 20.48 11.08 10.30
CA ASP A 107 21.49 12.14 10.57
C ASP A 107 22.82 11.77 9.95
N MET A 108 23.23 10.51 10.07
CA MET A 108 24.46 10.00 9.49
C MET A 108 24.47 10.14 7.96
N VAL A 109 23.35 9.80 7.29
CA VAL A 109 23.23 9.93 5.83
C VAL A 109 23.27 11.41 5.39
N SER A 110 22.69 12.30 6.20
CA SER A 110 22.76 13.76 5.95
C SER A 110 24.19 14.27 6.02
N CYS A 111 24.99 13.80 6.99
CA CYS A 111 26.41 14.15 7.11
C CYS A 111 27.25 13.67 5.90
N MET A 112 26.83 12.61 5.22
CA MET A 112 27.48 12.14 3.98
C MET A 112 27.15 12.98 2.74
N GLY A 113 26.48 14.12 2.88
CA GLY A 113 26.13 15.03 1.79
C GLY A 113 24.94 14.63 0.95
N VAL A 114 24.19 13.60 1.36
CA VAL A 114 22.97 13.17 0.65
C VAL A 114 21.80 14.07 1.00
N ASN A 115 21.11 14.58 -0.02
CA ASN A 115 19.90 15.38 0.19
C ASN A 115 18.71 14.49 0.56
N VAL A 116 18.58 14.23 1.88
CA VAL A 116 17.54 13.36 2.45
C VAL A 116 16.13 13.85 2.09
N LYS A 117 15.92 15.19 2.04
CA LYS A 117 14.62 15.77 1.69
C LYS A 117 14.21 15.38 0.27
N LYS A 118 15.11 15.54 -0.71
CA LYS A 118 14.83 15.20 -2.11
C LYS A 118 14.55 13.71 -2.30
N LEU A 119 15.28 12.87 -1.59
CA LEU A 119 15.07 11.43 -1.68
C LEU A 119 13.71 11.01 -1.08
N ASN A 120 13.32 11.61 0.04
CA ASN A 120 12.03 11.36 0.67
C ASN A 120 10.87 11.75 -0.27
N THR A 121 10.96 12.93 -0.95
CA THR A 121 10.00 13.36 -1.97
C THR A 121 9.83 12.31 -3.07
N ILE A 122 10.94 11.83 -3.63
CA ILE A 122 10.89 10.84 -4.72
C ILE A 122 10.19 9.56 -4.24
N MET A 123 10.50 9.10 -3.03
CA MET A 123 9.86 7.91 -2.47
C MET A 123 8.36 8.09 -2.23
N MET A 124 7.94 9.27 -1.74
CA MET A 124 6.52 9.60 -1.61
C MET A 124 5.80 9.63 -2.96
N MET A 125 6.41 10.25 -3.98
CA MET A 125 5.85 10.27 -5.33
C MET A 125 5.66 8.86 -5.90
N VAL A 126 6.64 7.98 -5.72
CA VAL A 126 6.56 6.58 -6.15
C VAL A 126 5.47 5.82 -5.37
N GLY A 127 5.41 6.00 -4.05
CA GLY A 127 4.40 5.35 -3.21
C GLY A 127 2.97 5.74 -3.59
N ILE A 128 2.71 7.05 -3.74
CA ILE A 128 1.39 7.55 -4.13
C ILE A 128 1.04 7.10 -5.56
N GLY A 129 2.02 7.10 -6.47
CA GLY A 129 1.82 6.62 -7.83
C GLY A 129 1.43 5.14 -7.91
N LEU A 130 2.09 4.29 -7.12
CA LEU A 130 1.76 2.86 -7.03
C LEU A 130 0.40 2.62 -6.38
N SER A 131 0.07 3.38 -5.32
CA SER A 131 -1.23 3.32 -4.67
C SER A 131 -2.37 3.71 -5.62
N ALA A 132 -2.20 4.80 -6.37
CA ALA A 132 -3.17 5.22 -7.38
C ALA A 132 -3.36 4.18 -8.50
N LEU A 133 -2.26 3.55 -8.94
CA LEU A 133 -2.31 2.48 -9.93
C LEU A 133 -3.06 1.26 -9.39
N ALA A 134 -2.77 0.85 -8.16
CA ALA A 134 -3.45 -0.27 -7.50
C ALA A 134 -4.96 0.01 -7.34
N GLY A 135 -5.33 1.23 -6.93
CA GLY A 135 -6.73 1.66 -6.83
C GLY A 135 -7.47 1.62 -8.17
N ALA A 136 -6.84 2.13 -9.24
CA ALA A 136 -7.41 2.11 -10.59
C ALA A 136 -7.63 0.68 -11.12
N LEU A 137 -6.70 -0.22 -10.85
CA LEU A 137 -6.82 -1.63 -11.23
C LEU A 137 -7.92 -2.36 -10.42
N ASN A 138 -8.07 -2.03 -9.15
CA ASN A 138 -9.08 -2.66 -8.29
C ASN A 138 -10.51 -2.19 -8.63
N LEU A 139 -10.67 -0.99 -9.17
CA LEU A 139 -11.96 -0.40 -9.53
C LEU A 139 -12.80 -1.28 -10.45
N CYS A 140 -12.16 -2.02 -11.35
CA CYS A 140 -12.84 -2.91 -12.30
C CYS A 140 -13.38 -4.22 -11.67
N ILE A 141 -12.93 -4.57 -10.46
CA ILE A 141 -13.35 -5.81 -9.78
C ILE A 141 -14.43 -5.53 -8.73
N THR A 142 -14.10 -4.68 -7.77
CA THR A 142 -14.94 -4.46 -6.59
C THR A 142 -15.80 -3.21 -6.71
N GLY A 143 -15.53 -2.36 -7.73
CA GLY A 143 -16.01 -0.99 -7.68
C GLY A 143 -15.37 -0.22 -6.53
N THR A 144 -15.66 1.03 -6.40
CA THR A 144 -15.24 1.80 -5.24
C THR A 144 -16.33 2.75 -4.79
N THR A 145 -16.35 3.00 -3.50
CA THR A 145 -17.15 4.06 -2.88
C THR A 145 -16.20 5.14 -2.39
N THR A 146 -16.66 6.37 -2.36
CA THR A 146 -15.89 7.48 -1.78
C THR A 146 -15.55 7.26 -0.30
N THR A 147 -16.28 6.37 0.38
CA THR A 147 -16.09 6.01 1.79
C THR A 147 -15.23 4.76 2.02
N ALA A 148 -14.59 4.21 0.99
CA ALA A 148 -13.78 2.97 1.12
C ALA A 148 -12.41 3.19 1.78
N GLU A 149 -11.95 4.44 1.91
CA GLU A 149 -10.61 4.79 2.39
C GLU A 149 -10.27 4.19 3.76
N PRO A 150 -11.11 4.28 4.83
CA PRO A 150 -10.74 3.75 6.15
C PRO A 150 -10.48 2.25 6.15
N THR A 151 -11.26 1.49 5.37
CA THR A 151 -11.11 0.03 5.27
C THR A 151 -9.81 -0.34 4.55
N VAL A 152 -9.50 0.34 3.45
CA VAL A 152 -8.26 0.10 2.68
C VAL A 152 -7.04 0.47 3.51
N THR A 153 -7.08 1.64 4.18
CA THR A 153 -5.98 2.12 5.03
C THR A 153 -5.74 1.18 6.21
N SER A 154 -6.80 0.73 6.89
CA SER A 154 -6.69 -0.23 7.99
C SER A 154 -6.06 -1.55 7.54
N THR A 155 -6.51 -2.11 6.41
CA THR A 155 -5.95 -3.34 5.85
C THR A 155 -4.49 -3.16 5.44
N ALA A 156 -4.13 -2.02 4.84
CA ALA A 156 -2.75 -1.71 4.46
C ALA A 156 -1.83 -1.61 5.69
N MET A 157 -2.31 -0.99 6.77
CA MET A 157 -1.58 -0.94 8.06
C MET A 157 -1.37 -2.34 8.65
N CYS A 158 -2.41 -3.19 8.63
CA CYS A 158 -2.26 -4.59 9.07
C CYS A 158 -1.18 -5.33 8.25
N ILE A 159 -1.19 -5.18 6.92
CA ILE A 159 -0.20 -5.80 6.04
C ILE A 159 1.21 -5.29 6.35
N LEU A 160 1.37 -3.99 6.58
CA LEU A 160 2.66 -3.38 6.92
C LEU A 160 3.23 -3.94 8.23
N ILE A 161 2.40 -4.06 9.26
CA ILE A 161 2.79 -4.56 10.57
C ILE A 161 3.11 -6.06 10.50
N ILE A 162 2.27 -6.86 9.85
CA ILE A 162 2.49 -8.30 9.65
C ILE A 162 3.79 -8.54 8.87
N GLY A 163 4.03 -7.75 7.82
CA GLY A 163 5.21 -7.88 6.97
C GLY A 163 6.51 -7.50 7.66
N GLY A 164 6.43 -6.58 8.62
CA GLY A 164 7.56 -5.90 9.25
C GLY A 164 7.87 -4.56 8.58
N ILE A 165 8.04 -3.54 9.41
CA ILE A 165 8.30 -2.17 8.96
C ILE A 165 9.61 -2.14 8.15
N ALA A 166 9.55 -1.52 6.96
CA ALA A 166 10.67 -1.36 6.03
C ALA A 166 11.14 -2.61 5.26
N GLU A 167 10.48 -3.76 5.38
CA GLU A 167 10.85 -4.96 4.64
C GLU A 167 9.81 -5.28 3.52
N ILE A 168 10.18 -5.00 2.26
CA ILE A 168 9.30 -5.21 1.08
C ILE A 168 8.94 -6.68 0.89
N LYS A 169 9.87 -7.60 1.17
CA LYS A 169 9.58 -9.03 1.09
C LYS A 169 8.52 -9.45 2.10
N GLY A 170 8.62 -8.90 3.32
CA GLY A 170 7.65 -9.14 4.37
C GLY A 170 6.26 -8.62 3.99
N ALA A 171 6.18 -7.41 3.45
CA ALA A 171 4.94 -6.82 2.97
C ALA A 171 4.28 -7.66 1.86
N PHE A 172 5.06 -8.22 0.93
CA PHE A 172 4.55 -9.10 -0.12
C PHE A 172 3.96 -10.40 0.45
N VAL A 173 4.69 -11.08 1.33
CA VAL A 173 4.19 -12.32 1.98
C VAL A 173 2.97 -12.03 2.83
N ALA A 174 2.99 -10.92 3.59
CA ALA A 174 1.86 -10.50 4.41
C ALA A 174 0.62 -10.17 3.56
N SER A 175 0.79 -9.50 2.42
CA SER A 175 -0.33 -9.20 1.52
C SER A 175 -0.98 -10.44 0.94
N LEU A 176 -0.19 -11.48 0.62
CA LEU A 176 -0.72 -12.77 0.19
C LEU A 176 -1.48 -13.46 1.31
N LEU A 177 -0.92 -13.51 2.53
CA LEU A 177 -1.58 -14.12 3.68
C LEU A 177 -2.89 -13.43 4.02
N VAL A 178 -2.90 -12.10 4.08
CA VAL A 178 -4.11 -11.31 4.34
C VAL A 178 -5.13 -11.48 3.20
N GLY A 179 -4.67 -11.47 1.95
CA GLY A 179 -5.54 -11.70 0.78
C GLY A 179 -6.20 -13.08 0.80
N PHE A 180 -5.45 -14.13 1.11
CA PHE A 180 -6.03 -15.47 1.30
C PHE A 180 -7.01 -15.51 2.48
N ALA A 181 -6.62 -14.98 3.63
CA ALA A 181 -7.47 -14.97 4.82
C ALA A 181 -8.79 -14.22 4.59
N THR A 182 -8.74 -13.05 3.94
CA THR A 182 -9.96 -12.26 3.63
C THR A 182 -10.83 -12.96 2.60
N THR A 183 -10.25 -13.58 1.57
CA THR A 183 -11.02 -14.29 0.53
C THR A 183 -11.71 -15.53 1.09
N PHE A 184 -10.98 -16.37 1.83
CA PHE A 184 -11.59 -17.53 2.49
C PHE A 184 -12.58 -17.11 3.57
N GLY A 185 -12.27 -16.06 4.31
CA GLY A 185 -13.17 -15.51 5.31
C GLY A 185 -14.49 -15.01 4.74
N ALA A 186 -14.44 -14.31 3.62
CA ALA A 186 -15.64 -13.88 2.91
C ALA A 186 -16.51 -15.07 2.41
N MET A 187 -15.88 -16.21 2.11
CA MET A 187 -16.57 -17.41 1.64
C MET A 187 -17.22 -18.20 2.78
N TYR A 188 -16.53 -18.36 3.92
CA TYR A 188 -16.99 -19.20 5.03
C TYR A 188 -17.67 -18.40 6.16
N LEU A 189 -17.24 -17.17 6.40
CA LEU A 189 -17.68 -16.31 7.50
C LEU A 189 -17.93 -14.87 7.01
N PRO A 190 -18.96 -14.66 6.15
CA PRO A 190 -19.20 -13.35 5.52
C PRO A 190 -19.49 -12.22 6.52
N GLN A 191 -19.88 -12.53 7.77
CA GLN A 191 -20.13 -11.52 8.79
C GLN A 191 -18.83 -11.03 9.47
N TYR A 192 -17.76 -11.83 9.44
CA TYR A 192 -16.52 -11.56 10.20
C TYR A 192 -15.29 -11.35 9.31
N TYR A 193 -15.43 -11.40 7.96
CA TYR A 193 -14.27 -11.29 7.07
C TYR A 193 -13.47 -10.00 7.24
N SER A 194 -14.13 -8.91 7.63
CA SER A 194 -13.51 -7.60 7.87
C SER A 194 -12.59 -7.58 9.11
N LEU A 195 -12.80 -8.49 10.07
CA LEU A 195 -11.98 -8.60 11.27
C LEU A 195 -10.73 -9.47 11.05
N LEU A 196 -10.72 -10.31 10.01
CA LEU A 196 -9.65 -11.28 9.79
C LEU A 196 -8.26 -10.65 9.64
N PRO A 197 -8.06 -9.53 8.92
CA PRO A 197 -6.75 -8.88 8.87
C PRO A 197 -6.24 -8.48 10.24
N SER A 198 -7.12 -7.96 11.11
CA SER A 198 -6.77 -7.54 12.47
C SER A 198 -6.45 -8.73 13.38
N ILE A 199 -7.24 -9.80 13.30
CA ILE A 199 -6.97 -11.04 14.04
C ILE A 199 -5.63 -11.63 13.61
N LEU A 200 -5.37 -11.69 12.32
CA LEU A 200 -4.12 -12.20 11.76
C LEU A 200 -2.92 -11.36 12.22
N MET A 201 -3.09 -10.03 12.26
CA MET A 201 -2.08 -9.12 12.79
C MET A 201 -1.74 -9.44 14.24
N VAL A 202 -2.75 -9.61 15.11
CA VAL A 202 -2.54 -9.96 16.53
C VAL A 202 -1.81 -11.29 16.67
N ILE A 203 -2.23 -12.32 15.93
CA ILE A 203 -1.57 -13.64 15.96
C ILE A 203 -0.11 -13.53 15.56
N VAL A 204 0.19 -12.82 14.46
CA VAL A 204 1.57 -12.67 13.98
C VAL A 204 2.41 -11.89 14.97
N LEU A 205 1.90 -10.81 15.57
CA LEU A 205 2.64 -10.04 16.59
C LEU A 205 2.90 -10.84 17.87
N LEU A 206 1.99 -11.74 18.27
CA LEU A 206 2.21 -12.62 19.43
C LEU A 206 3.33 -13.64 19.17
N ILE A 207 3.45 -14.13 17.93
CA ILE A 207 4.47 -15.12 17.56
C ILE A 207 5.80 -14.44 17.22
N LYS A 208 5.72 -13.32 16.47
CA LYS A 208 6.88 -12.52 16.02
C LYS A 208 6.58 -11.02 16.11
N PRO A 209 6.98 -10.38 17.22
CA PRO A 209 6.70 -8.95 17.43
C PRO A 209 7.38 -8.02 16.40
N GLU A 210 8.37 -8.53 15.68
CA GLU A 210 9.08 -7.79 14.63
C GLU A 210 8.45 -7.93 13.25
N GLY A 211 7.35 -8.69 13.12
CA GLY A 211 6.73 -9.08 11.85
C GLY A 211 7.43 -10.28 11.19
N LEU A 212 6.84 -10.79 10.10
CA LEU A 212 7.31 -12.03 9.44
C LEU A 212 8.76 -11.97 8.96
N CYS A 213 9.17 -10.83 8.41
CA CYS A 213 10.51 -10.60 7.84
C CYS A 213 11.28 -9.48 8.55
N GLY A 214 10.78 -8.93 9.66
CA GLY A 214 11.46 -7.90 10.42
C GLY A 214 12.81 -8.40 10.96
N LYS A 215 13.81 -7.53 10.91
CA LYS A 215 15.13 -7.80 11.50
C LYS A 215 15.13 -7.39 12.96
N ARG A 216 15.55 -8.28 13.81
CA ARG A 216 15.80 -8.01 15.23
C ARG A 216 16.88 -6.93 15.32
N GLU A 217 16.54 -5.74 15.81
CA GLU A 217 17.56 -4.78 16.24
C GLU A 217 18.33 -5.47 17.39
N ARG A 218 19.57 -5.82 17.12
CA ARG A 218 20.50 -6.27 18.15
C ARG A 218 20.92 -5.02 18.92
N ASN A 219 20.32 -4.85 20.10
CA ASN A 219 20.90 -4.01 21.15
C ASN A 219 22.32 -4.47 21.50
#